data_4a67bc4e9a1736fc7466812937d12469
#
_entry.id   4a67bc4e9a1736fc7466812937d12469
#
_cell.length_a   1.000
_cell.length_b   1.000
_cell.length_c   1.000
_cell.angle_alpha   90.00
_cell.angle_beta   90.00
_cell.angle_gamma   90.00
#
_symmetry.space_group_name_H-M   'P 1'
#
loop_
_entity.id
_entity.type
_entity.pdbx_description
1 polymer ?
#
loop_
_entity_poly.entity_id
_entity_poly.type
_entity_poly.pdbx_seq_one_letter_code
_entity_poly.pdbx_strand_id
1 'polypeptide(L)'
;MGPITRTAALAIIFEISIVLPVGGTEELTDTPPPLAIQVGEHGAADFVNLIFLFDRVATQSSSETSPDYRERISQPSSPFYPDYLEYRSGRIDRRELVRRLPHVSMIGDSLSLNFYVSAPWSVFWRARTERRKNWFLDTDPAPESIFSIYERLQQFTPLVATEYSGAGALVAPSRAQEGLRRKIVRTRNLSGQTRRIVGKDRLPDLIMIWIGHNNIDWVEGLSSAEREHPEAHLRKMATRFGKNYTESLQLLINRAKTENHKVGIVVFGMANFEAFSRGHLKAAALHARNPKLYPRLESGYRAFESLKPVYHKTTIRLGLMMETEIQAMVRNLNRELKNYPNIRLQYSEALKKVDFGRLELISSVDGWHPSVEGQKALAEAAYSGLHPTLDFLGINPPRKASLPR
;
A
#
# COMPACT_ATOMS: atom_id res chain seq x y z
N MET A 1 -34.29 -37.70 -16.47
CA MET A 1 -34.13 -37.47 -15.04
C MET A 1 -32.72 -37.85 -14.64
N GLY A 2 -31.84 -36.90 -14.50
CA GLY A 2 -30.46 -37.09 -14.07
C GLY A 2 -30.24 -36.36 -12.72
N PRO A 3 -29.36 -36.84 -11.86
CA PRO A 3 -29.29 -36.39 -10.49
C PRO A 3 -28.56 -35.03 -10.39
N ILE A 4 -29.17 -34.13 -9.64
CA ILE A 4 -28.65 -32.86 -9.21
C ILE A 4 -27.61 -33.12 -8.11
N THR A 5 -26.36 -32.93 -8.38
CA THR A 5 -25.30 -32.91 -7.34
C THR A 5 -25.32 -31.57 -6.60
N ARG A 6 -25.87 -31.60 -5.40
CA ARG A 6 -25.74 -30.49 -4.43
C ARG A 6 -24.31 -30.45 -3.89
N THR A 7 -23.56 -29.43 -4.26
CA THR A 7 -22.29 -29.11 -3.59
C THR A 7 -22.66 -28.40 -2.28
N ALA A 8 -22.54 -29.13 -1.18
CA ALA A 8 -22.71 -28.58 0.17
C ALA A 8 -21.51 -27.70 0.49
N ALA A 9 -21.75 -26.41 0.72
CA ALA A 9 -20.76 -25.52 1.31
C ALA A 9 -20.64 -25.87 2.80
N LEU A 10 -19.54 -26.52 3.17
CA LEU A 10 -19.18 -26.81 4.57
C LEU A 10 -18.64 -25.53 5.19
N ALA A 11 -19.44 -24.88 6.05
CA ALA A 11 -18.97 -23.82 6.92
C ALA A 11 -18.24 -24.45 8.13
N ILE A 12 -16.92 -24.40 8.15
CA ILE A 12 -16.12 -24.84 9.29
C ILE A 12 -15.92 -23.62 10.20
N ILE A 13 -16.54 -23.68 11.38
CA ILE A 13 -16.31 -22.74 12.48
C ILE A 13 -15.13 -23.28 13.28
N PHE A 14 -14.03 -22.55 13.33
CA PHE A 14 -12.92 -22.85 14.23
C PHE A 14 -13.07 -22.04 15.51
N GLU A 15 -13.20 -22.73 16.64
CA GLU A 15 -12.97 -22.16 17.96
C GLU A 15 -11.47 -22.06 18.20
N ILE A 16 -10.98 -20.85 18.38
CA ILE A 16 -9.61 -20.58 18.80
C ILE A 16 -9.65 -20.40 20.32
N SER A 17 -9.24 -21.43 21.06
CA SER A 17 -9.00 -21.30 22.49
C SER A 17 -7.69 -20.54 22.72
N ILE A 18 -7.78 -19.29 23.11
CA ILE A 18 -6.62 -18.50 23.56
C ILE A 18 -6.46 -18.79 25.07
N VAL A 19 -5.49 -19.60 25.42
CA VAL A 19 -5.06 -19.76 26.82
C VAL A 19 -4.13 -18.59 27.11
N LEU A 20 -4.62 -17.60 27.86
CA LEU A 20 -3.78 -16.56 28.44
C LEU A 20 -3.20 -17.11 29.77
N PRO A 21 -1.89 -17.03 30.00
CA PRO A 21 -1.35 -17.32 31.32
C PRO A 21 -1.77 -16.21 32.30
N VAL A 22 -2.42 -16.61 33.38
CA VAL A 22 -2.77 -15.71 34.49
C VAL A 22 -1.60 -15.72 35.48
N GLY A 23 -1.01 -14.56 35.71
CA GLY A 23 -0.29 -14.22 36.92
C GLY A 23 1.22 -14.50 36.93
N GLY A 24 1.97 -13.43 36.83
CA GLY A 24 3.39 -13.33 37.15
C GLY A 24 3.87 -11.93 36.86
N THR A 25 4.20 -11.19 37.92
CA THR A 25 4.88 -9.88 37.79
C THR A 25 6.34 -10.16 37.39
N GLU A 26 6.63 -10.17 36.09
CA GLU A 26 7.99 -10.17 35.58
C GLU A 26 8.16 -8.99 34.60
N GLU A 27 9.34 -8.40 34.68
CA GLU A 27 9.78 -7.28 33.87
C GLU A 27 9.49 -7.49 32.39
N LEU A 28 8.81 -6.52 31.78
CA LEU A 28 8.49 -6.49 30.37
C LEU A 28 9.78 -6.39 29.54
N THR A 29 10.34 -7.55 29.19
CA THR A 29 11.22 -7.64 28.03
C THR A 29 10.36 -7.51 26.78
N ASP A 30 10.74 -6.65 25.84
CA ASP A 30 10.01 -6.24 24.63
C ASP A 30 9.76 -7.34 23.57
N THR A 31 9.85 -8.60 23.93
CA THR A 31 9.63 -9.75 23.05
C THR A 31 8.44 -10.58 23.52
N PRO A 32 7.28 -10.48 22.86
CA PRO A 32 6.18 -11.38 23.15
C PRO A 32 6.54 -12.83 22.77
N PRO A 33 6.05 -13.84 23.54
CA PRO A 33 6.36 -15.24 23.28
C PRO A 33 5.84 -15.69 21.91
N PRO A 34 6.47 -16.69 21.28
CA PRO A 34 6.07 -17.20 19.98
C PRO A 34 4.68 -17.84 20.05
N LEU A 35 3.72 -17.31 19.28
CA LEU A 35 2.45 -17.95 19.02
C LEU A 35 2.69 -19.15 18.09
N ALA A 36 2.70 -20.34 18.63
CA ALA A 36 2.72 -21.56 17.84
C ALA A 36 1.33 -21.75 17.19
N ILE A 37 1.23 -21.51 15.92
CA ILE A 37 0.02 -21.80 15.13
C ILE A 37 0.31 -23.06 14.33
N GLN A 38 -0.38 -24.14 14.64
CA GLN A 38 -0.41 -25.32 13.78
C GLN A 38 -1.25 -24.99 12.55
N VAL A 39 -0.61 -24.97 11.38
CA VAL A 39 -1.26 -24.74 10.09
C VAL A 39 -1.71 -26.10 9.57
N GLY A 40 -3.02 -26.32 9.47
CA GLY A 40 -3.60 -27.51 8.85
C GLY A 40 -3.44 -27.51 7.32
N GLU A 41 -3.59 -28.69 6.71
CA GLU A 41 -3.30 -28.95 5.28
C GLU A 41 -4.26 -28.30 4.26
N HIS A 42 -5.08 -27.33 4.61
CA HIS A 42 -6.12 -26.74 3.74
C HIS A 42 -5.82 -25.29 3.30
N GLY A 43 -5.12 -25.16 2.20
CA GLY A 43 -4.43 -23.96 1.74
C GLY A 43 -5.24 -22.67 1.44
N ALA A 44 -6.53 -22.69 1.15
CA ALA A 44 -7.28 -21.46 0.77
C ALA A 44 -7.97 -20.76 1.95
N ALA A 45 -8.47 -21.52 2.93
CA ALA A 45 -9.05 -20.98 4.16
C ALA A 45 -7.99 -20.33 5.05
N ASP A 46 -6.79 -20.89 5.04
CA ASP A 46 -5.65 -20.42 5.84
C ASP A 46 -5.13 -19.07 5.34
N PHE A 47 -5.15 -18.80 4.04
CA PHE A 47 -4.74 -17.51 3.48
C PHE A 47 -5.68 -16.37 3.91
N VAL A 48 -6.97 -16.63 3.97
CA VAL A 48 -7.95 -15.64 4.43
C VAL A 48 -7.78 -15.36 5.92
N ASN A 49 -7.55 -16.39 6.72
CA ASN A 49 -7.29 -16.26 8.16
C ASN A 49 -5.94 -15.58 8.42
N LEU A 50 -4.94 -15.85 7.59
CA LEU A 50 -3.64 -15.18 7.63
C LEU A 50 -3.79 -13.66 7.41
N ILE A 51 -4.56 -13.24 6.39
CA ILE A 51 -4.87 -11.83 6.15
C ILE A 51 -5.57 -11.21 7.36
N PHE A 52 -6.47 -11.93 8.04
CA PHE A 52 -7.17 -11.47 9.24
C PHE A 52 -6.23 -11.25 10.44
N LEU A 53 -5.29 -12.18 10.66
CA LEU A 53 -4.30 -12.04 11.73
C LEU A 53 -3.34 -10.87 11.44
N PHE A 54 -2.94 -10.69 10.18
CA PHE A 54 -2.16 -9.54 9.75
C PHE A 54 -2.83 -8.22 10.05
N ASP A 55 -4.15 -8.12 10.02
CA ASP A 55 -4.85 -6.86 10.28
C ASP A 55 -4.94 -6.51 11.77
N ARG A 56 -5.03 -7.51 12.65
CA ARG A 56 -4.95 -7.27 14.09
C ARG A 56 -3.54 -6.91 14.56
N VAL A 57 -2.53 -7.46 13.89
CA VAL A 57 -1.10 -7.21 14.16
C VAL A 57 -0.57 -6.04 13.32
N ALA A 58 -1.25 -5.72 12.21
CA ALA A 58 -0.92 -4.61 11.35
C ALA A 58 -1.41 -3.29 11.93
N THR A 59 -0.87 -2.96 13.06
CA THR A 59 -0.86 -1.56 13.48
C THR A 59 -0.22 -0.75 12.37
N GLN A 60 -0.85 0.35 12.04
CA GLN A 60 -0.35 1.41 11.20
C GLN A 60 1.17 1.58 11.41
N SER A 61 1.96 1.37 10.38
CA SER A 61 3.40 1.63 10.47
C SER A 61 3.62 3.13 10.54
N SER A 62 4.43 3.57 11.48
CA SER A 62 4.75 4.99 11.66
C SER A 62 6.21 5.14 12.06
N SER A 63 6.85 6.16 11.53
CA SER A 63 8.19 6.58 11.95
C SER A 63 8.23 7.17 13.36
N GLU A 64 7.08 7.39 14.00
CA GLU A 64 7.04 7.87 15.39
C GLU A 64 7.77 6.94 16.36
N THR A 65 7.86 5.64 16.02
CA THR A 65 8.63 4.65 16.78
C THR A 65 10.11 4.63 16.39
N SER A 66 10.48 5.30 15.26
CA SER A 66 11.87 5.39 14.82
C SER A 66 12.64 6.41 15.65
N PRO A 67 13.88 6.13 16.06
CA PRO A 67 14.75 7.13 16.71
C PRO A 67 15.15 8.28 15.77
N ASP A 68 15.19 8.05 14.46
CA ASP A 68 15.81 8.95 13.48
C ASP A 68 15.28 10.38 13.51
N TYR A 69 13.96 10.57 13.52
CA TYR A 69 13.42 11.93 13.55
C TYR A 69 13.73 12.65 14.87
N ARG A 70 13.77 11.92 16.00
CA ARG A 70 14.08 12.49 17.32
C ARG A 70 15.51 12.95 17.39
N GLU A 71 16.44 12.15 16.89
CA GLU A 71 17.83 12.52 16.80
C GLU A 71 18.01 13.79 15.97
N ARG A 72 17.38 13.88 14.81
CA ARG A 72 17.46 15.04 13.92
C ARG A 72 16.86 16.31 14.50
N ILE A 73 15.68 16.24 15.17
CA ILE A 73 15.09 17.44 15.80
C ILE A 73 15.86 17.89 17.05
N SER A 74 16.64 17.00 17.69
CA SER A 74 17.47 17.34 18.85
C SER A 74 18.76 18.09 18.48
N GLN A 75 19.11 18.18 17.19
CA GLN A 75 20.27 18.94 16.72
C GLN A 75 20.01 20.44 16.82
N PRO A 76 20.93 21.24 17.39
CA PRO A 76 20.76 22.70 17.48
C PRO A 76 20.54 23.40 16.13
N SER A 77 21.03 22.80 15.04
CA SER A 77 20.85 23.30 13.68
C SER A 77 19.46 22.98 13.07
N SER A 78 18.67 22.14 13.73
CA SER A 78 17.35 21.80 13.26
C SER A 78 16.38 22.98 13.40
N PRO A 79 15.54 23.28 12.39
CA PRO A 79 14.50 24.28 12.52
C PRO A 79 13.44 23.92 13.59
N PHE A 80 13.37 22.66 13.99
CA PHE A 80 12.47 22.14 15.05
C PHE A 80 13.15 21.97 16.41
N TYR A 81 14.38 22.45 16.57
CA TYR A 81 15.06 22.39 17.86
C TYR A 81 14.35 23.17 18.99
N PRO A 82 13.75 24.35 18.73
CA PRO A 82 12.93 25.03 19.75
C PRO A 82 11.76 24.16 20.22
N ASP A 83 11.04 23.50 19.31
CA ASP A 83 9.93 22.58 19.65
C ASP A 83 10.42 21.38 20.45
N TYR A 84 11.59 20.85 20.11
CA TYR A 84 12.23 19.77 20.87
C TYR A 84 12.59 20.23 22.30
N LEU A 85 13.07 21.45 22.50
CA LEU A 85 13.36 21.99 23.84
C LEU A 85 12.05 22.18 24.65
N GLU A 86 10.96 22.62 24.02
CA GLU A 86 9.67 22.68 24.67
C GLU A 86 9.17 21.31 25.12
N TYR A 87 9.33 20.30 24.29
CA TYR A 87 9.05 18.91 24.64
C TYR A 87 9.93 18.42 25.79
N ARG A 88 11.24 18.66 25.74
CA ARG A 88 12.18 18.25 26.80
C ARG A 88 11.89 18.91 28.13
N SER A 89 11.43 20.15 28.13
CA SER A 89 11.05 20.88 29.34
C SER A 89 9.64 20.53 29.88
N GLY A 90 8.92 19.65 29.17
CA GLY A 90 7.54 19.26 29.52
C GLY A 90 6.49 20.34 29.23
N ARG A 91 6.81 21.41 28.50
CA ARG A 91 5.86 22.45 28.09
C ARG A 91 4.89 21.96 27.04
N ILE A 92 5.29 21.03 26.20
CA ILE A 92 4.44 20.31 25.26
C ILE A 92 4.64 18.81 25.43
N ASP A 93 3.61 18.05 25.13
CA ASP A 93 3.70 16.59 25.09
C ASP A 93 4.22 16.08 23.74
N ARG A 94 4.40 14.76 23.64
CA ARG A 94 4.86 14.11 22.42
C ARG A 94 3.88 14.31 21.25
N ARG A 95 2.57 14.33 21.52
CA ARG A 95 1.55 14.48 20.49
C ARG A 95 1.62 15.85 19.86
N GLU A 96 1.80 16.88 20.67
CA GLU A 96 1.96 18.25 20.21
C GLU A 96 3.28 18.42 19.41
N LEU A 97 4.39 17.84 19.88
CA LEU A 97 5.65 17.84 19.14
C LEU A 97 5.47 17.24 17.75
N VAL A 98 4.91 16.03 17.66
CA VAL A 98 4.65 15.35 16.38
C VAL A 98 3.73 16.17 15.48
N ARG A 99 2.73 16.85 16.05
CA ARG A 99 1.81 17.72 15.31
C ARG A 99 2.49 18.91 14.63
N ARG A 100 3.59 19.40 15.18
CA ARG A 100 4.36 20.54 14.63
C ARG A 100 5.33 20.12 13.51
N LEU A 101 5.68 18.85 13.43
CA LEU A 101 6.56 18.34 12.37
C LEU A 101 5.81 18.19 11.04
N PRO A 102 6.51 18.30 9.89
CA PRO A 102 5.97 17.88 8.62
C PRO A 102 5.56 16.41 8.67
N HIS A 103 4.40 16.10 8.11
CA HIS A 103 3.86 14.76 8.12
C HIS A 103 3.58 14.28 6.70
N VAL A 104 4.08 13.09 6.36
CA VAL A 104 3.83 12.44 5.09
C VAL A 104 3.06 11.12 5.30
N SER A 105 2.15 10.80 4.40
CA SER A 105 1.33 9.59 4.54
C SER A 105 1.17 8.86 3.22
N MET A 106 1.01 7.53 3.33
CA MET A 106 0.76 6.64 2.21
C MET A 106 -0.58 5.91 2.36
N ILE A 107 -1.38 5.94 1.31
CA ILE A 107 -2.57 5.13 1.08
C ILE A 107 -2.23 4.12 -0.01
N GLY A 108 -2.46 2.82 0.23
CA GLY A 108 -2.09 1.82 -0.75
C GLY A 108 -2.68 0.43 -0.50
N ASP A 109 -2.24 -0.49 -1.31
CA ASP A 109 -2.52 -1.92 -1.20
C ASP A 109 -1.26 -2.73 -0.88
N SER A 110 -1.23 -4.02 -1.20
CA SER A 110 -0.08 -4.88 -0.92
C SER A 110 1.20 -4.49 -1.68
N LEU A 111 1.10 -3.82 -2.83
CA LEU A 111 2.26 -3.34 -3.57
C LEU A 111 2.97 -2.17 -2.87
N SER A 112 2.23 -1.44 -2.03
CA SER A 112 2.77 -0.38 -1.18
C SER A 112 3.34 -0.92 0.14
N LEU A 113 3.04 -2.18 0.47
CA LEU A 113 3.63 -2.90 1.60
C LEU A 113 4.77 -3.79 1.11
N ASN A 114 5.71 -4.09 1.99
CA ASN A 114 6.73 -5.09 1.71
C ASN A 114 6.16 -6.51 1.95
N PHE A 115 5.36 -7.00 0.99
CA PHE A 115 4.67 -8.27 1.12
C PHE A 115 5.42 -9.37 0.34
N TYR A 116 5.72 -10.50 0.96
CA TYR A 116 6.45 -11.65 0.38
C TYR A 116 7.85 -11.36 -0.17
N VAL A 117 8.55 -10.39 0.37
CA VAL A 117 9.83 -9.94 -0.20
C VAL A 117 10.95 -10.96 -0.05
N SER A 118 11.09 -11.64 1.06
CA SER A 118 12.30 -12.41 1.31
C SER A 118 12.17 -13.81 1.91
N ALA A 119 11.02 -14.26 2.40
CA ALA A 119 10.92 -15.62 2.93
C ALA A 119 9.51 -16.19 3.02
N PRO A 120 9.28 -17.43 2.52
CA PRO A 120 7.95 -18.00 2.42
C PRO A 120 7.34 -18.47 3.76
N TRP A 121 8.11 -18.70 4.81
CA TRP A 121 7.63 -19.49 5.94
C TRP A 121 7.72 -18.83 7.32
N SER A 122 8.43 -17.75 7.48
CA SER A 122 8.48 -17.03 8.75
C SER A 122 7.52 -15.83 8.75
N VAL A 123 6.40 -16.01 8.07
CA VAL A 123 5.47 -14.98 7.63
C VAL A 123 4.99 -14.06 8.76
N PHE A 124 4.80 -14.55 9.97
CA PHE A 124 4.23 -13.73 11.03
C PHE A 124 5.23 -12.76 11.68
N TRP A 125 6.45 -13.16 11.90
CA TRP A 125 7.45 -12.32 12.59
C TRP A 125 8.23 -11.45 11.61
N ARG A 126 8.65 -12.00 10.49
CA ARG A 126 9.37 -11.25 9.45
C ARG A 126 8.47 -10.30 8.69
N ALA A 127 7.20 -10.62 8.46
CA ALA A 127 6.27 -9.69 7.84
C ALA A 127 6.10 -8.40 8.65
N ARG A 128 6.19 -8.46 9.98
CA ARG A 128 6.17 -7.25 10.82
C ARG A 128 7.44 -6.42 10.65
N THR A 129 8.59 -7.07 10.50
CA THR A 129 9.88 -6.40 10.26
C THR A 129 9.96 -5.92 8.81
N GLU A 130 9.52 -6.70 7.85
CA GLU A 130 9.54 -6.38 6.42
C GLU A 130 8.57 -5.26 6.04
N ARG A 131 7.46 -5.06 6.77
CA ARG A 131 6.57 -3.90 6.62
C ARG A 131 7.27 -2.56 6.83
N ARG A 132 8.34 -2.54 7.57
CA ARG A 132 9.18 -1.36 7.76
C ARG A 132 10.19 -1.16 6.63
N LYS A 133 10.31 -2.14 5.72
CA LYS A 133 11.20 -2.15 4.56
C LYS A 133 10.38 -2.05 3.28
N ASN A 134 9.80 -0.90 3.01
CA ASN A 134 9.11 -0.67 1.76
C ASN A 134 9.54 0.65 1.11
N TRP A 135 9.19 0.84 -0.13
CA TRP A 135 9.58 2.00 -0.90
C TRP A 135 9.16 3.35 -0.30
N PHE A 136 8.10 3.37 0.52
CA PHE A 136 7.61 4.57 1.19
C PHE A 136 8.28 4.79 2.55
N LEU A 137 8.31 3.75 3.40
CA LEU A 137 8.75 3.84 4.78
C LEU A 137 9.69 2.68 5.11
N ASP A 138 10.99 2.91 5.05
CA ASP A 138 12.00 2.04 5.62
C ASP A 138 12.46 2.61 6.95
N THR A 139 12.40 1.80 7.98
CA THR A 139 12.89 2.11 9.33
C THR A 139 13.85 1.03 9.82
N ASP A 140 14.34 0.19 8.90
CA ASP A 140 15.35 -0.80 9.22
C ASP A 140 16.75 -0.16 9.16
N PRO A 141 17.52 -0.21 10.23
CA PRO A 141 18.88 0.35 10.25
C PRO A 141 19.91 -0.45 9.43
N ALA A 142 19.51 -1.58 8.83
CA ALA A 142 20.43 -2.38 8.03
C ALA A 142 20.89 -1.63 6.77
N PRO A 143 22.21 -1.61 6.46
CA PRO A 143 22.74 -0.83 5.35
C PRO A 143 22.32 -1.31 3.96
N GLU A 144 21.70 -2.50 3.87
CA GLU A 144 21.19 -3.08 2.63
C GLU A 144 19.73 -2.74 2.36
N SER A 145 19.15 -1.90 3.21
CA SER A 145 17.74 -1.55 3.19
C SER A 145 17.37 -0.72 1.94
N ILE A 146 16.09 -0.50 1.80
CA ILE A 146 15.51 0.33 0.75
C ILE A 146 15.73 1.80 1.15
N PHE A 147 16.38 2.59 0.31
CA PHE A 147 16.43 4.04 0.51
C PHE A 147 15.06 4.63 0.15
N SER A 148 14.15 4.60 1.13
CA SER A 148 12.74 4.90 1.00
C SER A 148 12.44 6.39 0.77
N ILE A 149 11.20 6.72 0.44
CA ILE A 149 10.74 8.12 0.36
C ILE A 149 10.95 8.82 1.72
N TYR A 150 10.65 8.14 2.83
CA TYR A 150 10.86 8.69 4.17
C TYR A 150 12.31 9.10 4.38
N GLU A 151 13.28 8.22 4.13
CA GLU A 151 14.69 8.49 4.33
C GLU A 151 15.20 9.59 3.39
N ARG A 152 14.76 9.60 2.13
CA ARG A 152 15.10 10.65 1.15
C ARG A 152 14.64 12.03 1.63
N LEU A 153 13.42 12.13 2.13
CA LEU A 153 12.89 13.40 2.64
C LEU A 153 13.55 13.81 3.95
N GLN A 154 13.89 12.85 4.81
CA GLN A 154 14.62 13.09 6.04
C GLN A 154 15.99 13.73 5.81
N GLN A 155 16.59 13.60 4.63
CA GLN A 155 17.84 14.28 4.32
C GLN A 155 17.69 15.81 4.30
N PHE A 156 16.48 16.32 4.08
CA PHE A 156 16.21 17.75 3.92
C PHE A 156 15.46 18.36 5.10
N THR A 157 14.57 17.59 5.70
CA THR A 157 13.79 18.07 6.84
C THR A 157 13.39 16.91 7.74
N PRO A 158 13.50 17.06 9.07
CA PRO A 158 12.89 16.13 10.00
C PRO A 158 11.39 16.06 9.73
N LEU A 159 10.84 14.85 9.64
CA LEU A 159 9.43 14.64 9.38
C LEU A 159 8.93 13.32 9.98
N VAL A 160 7.63 13.19 10.09
CA VAL A 160 6.95 11.96 10.51
C VAL A 160 6.28 11.32 9.30
N ALA A 161 6.41 10.02 9.15
CA ALA A 161 5.74 9.26 8.11
C ALA A 161 4.73 8.27 8.72
N THR A 162 3.58 8.12 8.07
CA THR A 162 2.58 7.15 8.47
C THR A 162 2.04 6.39 7.27
N GLU A 163 2.07 5.06 7.35
CA GLU A 163 1.56 4.18 6.33
C GLU A 163 0.16 3.66 6.70
N TYR A 164 -0.79 3.82 5.80
CA TYR A 164 -2.16 3.33 5.92
C TYR A 164 -2.47 2.17 4.99
N SER A 165 -1.52 1.76 4.14
CA SER A 165 -1.69 0.70 3.15
C SER A 165 -2.16 -0.61 3.78
N GLY A 166 -2.93 -1.37 3.03
CA GLY A 166 -3.48 -2.65 3.48
C GLY A 166 -3.37 -3.75 2.40
N ALA A 167 -2.88 -4.93 2.77
CA ALA A 167 -2.86 -6.06 1.86
C ALA A 167 -4.27 -6.41 1.37
N GLY A 168 -4.44 -6.64 0.06
CA GLY A 168 -5.73 -6.92 -0.56
C GLY A 168 -6.70 -5.73 -0.59
N ALA A 169 -6.23 -4.51 -0.29
CA ALA A 169 -7.06 -3.31 -0.32
C ALA A 169 -7.56 -3.00 -1.74
N LEU A 170 -8.79 -2.51 -1.80
CA LEU A 170 -9.53 -2.19 -3.02
C LEU A 170 -9.94 -0.72 -3.04
N VAL A 171 -10.15 -0.18 -4.21
CA VAL A 171 -10.84 1.11 -4.36
C VAL A 171 -12.33 0.94 -4.07
N ALA A 172 -12.92 -0.13 -4.60
CA ALA A 172 -14.31 -0.49 -4.34
C ALA A 172 -14.43 -2.00 -4.18
N PRO A 173 -15.30 -2.50 -3.27
CA PRO A 173 -15.54 -3.92 -3.12
C PRO A 173 -16.24 -4.49 -4.37
N SER A 174 -15.94 -5.72 -4.77
CA SER A 174 -16.72 -6.46 -5.74
C SER A 174 -18.07 -6.90 -5.13
N ARG A 175 -19.08 -7.23 -5.98
CA ARG A 175 -20.35 -7.76 -5.49
C ARG A 175 -20.19 -9.04 -4.67
N ALA A 176 -19.24 -9.91 -5.06
CA ALA A 176 -18.95 -11.15 -4.32
C ALA A 176 -18.32 -10.87 -2.95
N GLN A 177 -17.64 -9.73 -2.78
CA GLN A 177 -17.01 -9.33 -1.52
C GLN A 177 -17.96 -8.54 -0.60
N GLU A 178 -19.15 -8.17 -1.08
CA GLU A 178 -20.15 -7.44 -0.27
C GLU A 178 -20.82 -8.31 0.81
N GLY A 179 -20.67 -9.63 0.77
CA GLY A 179 -21.22 -10.57 1.74
C GLY A 179 -20.48 -10.60 3.08
N LEU A 180 -19.99 -11.78 3.47
CA LEU A 180 -19.38 -12.06 4.80
C LEU A 180 -18.15 -11.18 5.15
N ARG A 181 -17.45 -10.65 4.14
CA ARG A 181 -16.25 -9.81 4.29
C ARG A 181 -16.51 -8.32 4.48
N ARG A 182 -17.78 -7.89 4.47
CA ARG A 182 -18.20 -6.48 4.41
C ARG A 182 -17.58 -5.59 5.49
N LYS A 183 -17.42 -6.08 6.72
CA LYS A 183 -16.94 -5.27 7.85
C LYS A 183 -15.42 -5.06 7.83
N ILE A 184 -14.66 -6.04 7.40
CA ILE A 184 -13.19 -6.04 7.40
C ILE A 184 -12.64 -5.35 6.16
N VAL A 185 -13.22 -5.64 4.99
CA VAL A 185 -12.86 -4.99 3.74
C VAL A 185 -13.14 -3.47 3.80
N ARG A 186 -14.15 -3.02 4.55
CA ARG A 186 -14.46 -1.58 4.69
C ARG A 186 -13.35 -0.74 5.29
N THR A 187 -12.59 -1.28 6.23
CA THR A 187 -11.52 -0.52 6.91
C THR A 187 -10.21 -0.50 6.13
N ARG A 188 -10.02 -1.43 5.21
CA ARG A 188 -8.80 -1.59 4.41
C ARG A 188 -8.85 -0.91 3.06
N ASN A 189 -10.06 -0.72 2.47
CA ASN A 189 -10.20 -0.06 1.17
C ASN A 189 -9.81 1.40 1.22
N LEU A 190 -9.67 2.00 0.02
CA LEU A 190 -9.38 3.40 -0.16
C LEU A 190 -10.22 4.30 0.75
N SER A 191 -11.56 4.11 0.77
CA SER A 191 -12.43 4.93 1.61
C SER A 191 -12.16 4.77 3.12
N GLY A 192 -11.79 3.57 3.58
CA GLY A 192 -11.44 3.32 4.98
C GLY A 192 -10.10 3.95 5.36
N GLN A 193 -9.10 3.83 4.50
CA GLN A 193 -7.79 4.45 4.68
C GLN A 193 -7.92 5.98 4.67
N THR A 194 -8.68 6.53 3.72
CA THR A 194 -9.01 7.96 3.63
C THR A 194 -9.67 8.48 4.90
N ARG A 195 -10.69 7.79 5.42
CA ARG A 195 -11.39 8.21 6.66
C ARG A 195 -10.45 8.22 7.86
N ARG A 196 -9.50 7.31 7.94
CA ARG A 196 -8.50 7.31 9.03
C ARG A 196 -7.60 8.55 8.98
N ILE A 197 -7.24 9.00 7.78
CA ILE A 197 -6.47 10.23 7.59
C ILE A 197 -7.33 11.46 7.92
N VAL A 198 -8.53 11.55 7.36
CA VAL A 198 -9.46 12.67 7.57
C VAL A 198 -9.87 12.83 9.05
N GLY A 199 -9.92 11.73 9.80
CA GLY A 199 -10.22 11.71 11.23
C GLY A 199 -9.06 12.15 12.13
N LYS A 200 -7.90 12.54 11.59
CA LYS A 200 -6.80 13.11 12.38
C LYS A 200 -7.06 14.59 12.70
N ASP A 201 -6.44 15.07 13.77
CA ASP A 201 -6.54 16.48 14.19
C ASP A 201 -6.05 17.42 13.08
N ARG A 202 -5.01 17.03 12.35
CA ARG A 202 -4.41 17.74 11.22
C ARG A 202 -4.16 16.77 10.08
N LEU A 203 -4.41 17.19 8.83
CA LEU A 203 -4.02 16.41 7.66
C LEU A 203 -2.50 16.37 7.50
N PRO A 204 -1.94 15.27 6.97
CA PRO A 204 -0.56 15.24 6.51
C PRO A 204 -0.29 16.31 5.45
N ASP A 205 0.92 16.87 5.46
CA ASP A 205 1.35 17.83 4.44
C ASP A 205 1.46 17.17 3.06
N LEU A 206 1.87 15.90 3.02
CA LEU A 206 1.93 15.10 1.80
C LEU A 206 1.16 13.79 1.98
N ILE A 207 0.21 13.54 1.08
CA ILE A 207 -0.55 12.29 1.00
C ILE A 207 -0.26 11.63 -0.33
N MET A 208 0.35 10.46 -0.32
CA MET A 208 0.60 9.64 -1.50
C MET A 208 -0.44 8.54 -1.59
N ILE A 209 -0.91 8.25 -2.80
CA ILE A 209 -1.96 7.26 -3.03
C ILE A 209 -1.57 6.35 -4.20
N TRP A 210 -1.39 5.06 -3.91
CA TRP A 210 -1.12 4.04 -4.92
C TRP A 210 -1.90 2.76 -4.59
N ILE A 211 -3.10 2.64 -5.13
CA ILE A 211 -4.07 1.61 -4.80
C ILE A 211 -4.95 1.27 -6.00
N GLY A 212 -5.48 0.08 -6.03
CA GLY A 212 -6.44 -0.36 -7.04
C GLY A 212 -6.02 -1.61 -7.77
N HIS A 213 -4.80 -2.11 -7.52
CA HIS A 213 -4.23 -3.26 -8.20
C HIS A 213 -5.04 -4.54 -7.96
N ASN A 214 -5.69 -4.68 -6.81
CA ASN A 214 -6.57 -5.82 -6.53
C ASN A 214 -7.95 -5.69 -7.23
N ASN A 215 -8.29 -4.55 -7.80
CA ASN A 215 -9.56 -4.40 -8.52
C ASN A 215 -9.55 -5.07 -9.91
N ILE A 216 -8.38 -5.41 -10.44
CA ILE A 216 -8.26 -6.18 -11.68
C ILE A 216 -8.86 -7.58 -11.56
N ASP A 217 -8.93 -8.16 -10.35
CA ASP A 217 -9.54 -9.46 -10.09
C ASP A 217 -11.06 -9.48 -10.40
N TRP A 218 -11.66 -8.33 -10.65
CA TRP A 218 -13.06 -8.26 -11.08
C TRP A 218 -13.32 -9.02 -12.38
N VAL A 219 -12.31 -9.22 -13.23
CA VAL A 219 -12.43 -10.01 -14.46
C VAL A 219 -12.74 -11.48 -14.18
N GLU A 220 -12.43 -12.00 -12.99
CA GLU A 220 -12.78 -13.36 -12.60
C GLU A 220 -14.30 -13.58 -12.53
N GLY A 221 -15.04 -12.54 -12.13
CA GLY A 221 -16.49 -12.57 -12.02
C GLY A 221 -17.24 -12.52 -13.35
N LEU A 222 -16.56 -12.40 -14.49
CA LEU A 222 -17.17 -12.42 -15.81
C LEU A 222 -17.61 -13.84 -16.16
N SER A 223 -18.86 -13.99 -16.61
CA SER A 223 -19.38 -15.23 -17.21
C SER A 223 -18.67 -15.53 -18.53
N SER A 224 -18.79 -16.73 -19.06
CA SER A 224 -18.20 -17.12 -20.35
C SER A 224 -18.66 -16.21 -21.49
N ALA A 225 -19.96 -15.87 -21.55
CA ALA A 225 -20.51 -14.97 -22.57
C ALA A 225 -19.96 -13.54 -22.42
N GLU A 226 -19.81 -13.03 -21.18
CA GLU A 226 -19.23 -11.71 -20.93
C GLU A 226 -17.73 -11.65 -21.29
N ARG A 227 -17.04 -12.77 -21.25
CA ARG A 227 -15.62 -12.87 -21.65
C ARG A 227 -15.43 -12.87 -23.17
N GLU A 228 -16.41 -13.33 -23.93
CA GLU A 228 -16.39 -13.24 -25.40
C GLU A 228 -16.50 -11.79 -25.86
N HIS A 229 -17.30 -10.96 -25.15
CA HIS A 229 -17.50 -9.54 -25.45
C HIS A 229 -17.28 -8.65 -24.22
N PRO A 230 -16.05 -8.55 -23.67
CA PRO A 230 -15.81 -7.98 -22.34
C PRO A 230 -15.93 -6.45 -22.28
N GLU A 231 -15.81 -5.73 -23.39
CA GLU A 231 -15.64 -4.27 -23.43
C GLU A 231 -16.69 -3.49 -22.62
N ALA A 232 -17.97 -3.82 -22.76
CA ALA A 232 -19.04 -3.14 -22.03
C ALA A 232 -18.94 -3.37 -20.52
N HIS A 233 -18.57 -4.60 -20.11
CA HIS A 233 -18.42 -4.99 -18.71
C HIS A 233 -17.20 -4.35 -18.08
N LEU A 234 -16.05 -4.34 -18.79
CA LEU A 234 -14.82 -3.68 -18.35
C LEU A 234 -15.04 -2.18 -18.18
N ARG A 235 -15.73 -1.54 -19.12
CA ARG A 235 -16.08 -0.12 -19.04
C ARG A 235 -16.93 0.18 -17.80
N LYS A 236 -17.96 -0.65 -17.52
CA LYS A 236 -18.78 -0.53 -16.31
C LYS A 236 -17.97 -0.69 -15.03
N MET A 237 -17.03 -1.64 -15.01
CA MET A 237 -16.10 -1.85 -13.89
C MET A 237 -15.20 -0.64 -13.69
N ALA A 238 -14.58 -0.11 -14.74
CA ALA A 238 -13.71 1.06 -14.67
C ALA A 238 -14.47 2.31 -14.21
N THR A 239 -15.67 2.56 -14.74
CA THR A 239 -16.51 3.69 -14.30
C THR A 239 -16.88 3.58 -12.82
N ARG A 240 -17.25 2.38 -12.35
CA ARG A 240 -17.50 2.14 -10.91
C ARG A 240 -16.24 2.40 -10.08
N PHE A 241 -15.09 1.95 -10.55
CA PHE A 241 -13.81 2.21 -9.92
C PHE A 241 -13.54 3.72 -9.81
N GLY A 242 -13.64 4.46 -10.92
CA GLY A 242 -13.44 5.91 -10.96
C GLY A 242 -14.38 6.67 -10.02
N LYS A 243 -15.66 6.29 -9.97
CA LYS A 243 -16.64 6.87 -9.04
C LYS A 243 -16.22 6.72 -7.59
N ASN A 244 -15.86 5.51 -7.14
CA ASN A 244 -15.47 5.26 -5.75
C ASN A 244 -14.13 5.92 -5.40
N TYR A 245 -13.24 6.02 -6.37
CA TYR A 245 -11.98 6.73 -6.20
C TYR A 245 -12.23 8.23 -5.99
N THR A 246 -13.07 8.82 -6.84
CA THR A 246 -13.49 10.23 -6.74
C THR A 246 -14.12 10.55 -5.40
N GLU A 247 -15.07 9.72 -4.92
CA GLU A 247 -15.72 9.90 -3.62
C GLU A 247 -14.70 9.90 -2.46
N SER A 248 -13.71 9.01 -2.54
CA SER A 248 -12.66 8.93 -1.51
C SER A 248 -11.71 10.13 -1.55
N LEU A 249 -11.31 10.59 -2.73
CA LEU A 249 -10.48 11.80 -2.86
C LEU A 249 -11.25 13.06 -2.45
N GLN A 250 -12.54 13.14 -2.75
CA GLN A 250 -13.37 14.27 -2.35
C GLN A 250 -13.42 14.43 -0.82
N LEU A 251 -13.39 13.33 -0.06
CA LEU A 251 -13.28 13.40 1.41
C LEU A 251 -11.96 14.08 1.84
N LEU A 252 -10.83 13.70 1.23
CA LEU A 252 -9.53 14.32 1.51
C LEU A 252 -9.52 15.80 1.12
N ILE A 253 -10.02 16.12 -0.08
CA ILE A 253 -10.08 17.49 -0.59
C ILE A 253 -10.98 18.37 0.29
N ASN A 254 -12.16 17.89 0.68
CA ASN A 254 -13.06 18.64 1.53
C ASN A 254 -12.44 18.94 2.89
N ARG A 255 -11.71 17.98 3.45
CA ARG A 255 -10.97 18.19 4.69
C ARG A 255 -9.79 19.16 4.48
N ALA A 256 -9.04 19.02 3.37
CA ALA A 256 -7.91 19.90 3.03
C ALA A 256 -8.35 21.37 2.87
N LYS A 257 -9.56 21.62 2.36
CA LYS A 257 -10.12 22.98 2.25
C LYS A 257 -10.32 23.68 3.61
N THR A 258 -10.35 22.92 4.71
CA THR A 258 -10.47 23.44 6.07
C THR A 258 -9.13 23.57 6.80
N GLU A 259 -8.03 23.14 6.18
CA GLU A 259 -6.69 23.25 6.75
C GLU A 259 -6.07 24.63 6.49
N ASN A 260 -5.28 25.10 7.48
CA ASN A 260 -4.57 26.38 7.38
C ASN A 260 -3.14 26.21 6.83
N HIS A 261 -2.77 25.02 6.38
CA HIS A 261 -1.45 24.72 5.82
C HIS A 261 -1.58 24.13 4.41
N LYS A 262 -0.45 24.04 3.71
CA LYS A 262 -0.40 23.43 2.39
C LYS A 262 -0.57 21.93 2.48
N VAL A 263 -1.42 21.37 1.61
CA VAL A 263 -1.65 19.92 1.49
C VAL A 263 -1.37 19.48 0.06
N GLY A 264 -0.38 18.62 -0.11
CA GLY A 264 -0.06 17.95 -1.36
C GLY A 264 -0.68 16.56 -1.40
N ILE A 265 -1.43 16.25 -2.44
CA ILE A 265 -2.01 14.92 -2.70
C ILE A 265 -1.44 14.42 -4.02
N VAL A 266 -0.71 13.31 -3.99
CA VAL A 266 -0.15 12.69 -5.19
C VAL A 266 -0.81 11.35 -5.42
N VAL A 267 -1.52 11.24 -6.54
CA VAL A 267 -2.14 10.00 -6.99
C VAL A 267 -1.22 9.39 -8.04
N PHE A 268 -0.64 8.25 -7.72
CA PHE A 268 0.12 7.47 -8.69
C PHE A 268 -0.82 6.68 -9.59
N GLY A 269 -0.44 6.60 -10.86
CA GLY A 269 -1.11 5.76 -11.84
C GLY A 269 -1.02 4.27 -11.50
N MET A 270 -1.85 3.48 -12.15
CA MET A 270 -1.84 2.02 -12.02
C MET A 270 -0.46 1.46 -12.41
N ALA A 271 -0.07 0.36 -11.79
CA ALA A 271 1.12 -0.36 -12.20
C ALA A 271 1.03 -0.81 -13.68
N ASN A 272 2.17 -1.00 -14.31
CA ASN A 272 2.21 -1.52 -15.68
C ASN A 272 1.85 -3.01 -15.69
N PHE A 273 0.56 -3.33 -15.82
CA PHE A 273 0.07 -4.71 -15.82
C PHE A 273 0.60 -5.55 -16.97
N GLU A 274 0.99 -4.94 -18.10
CA GLU A 274 1.64 -5.65 -19.18
C GLU A 274 3.04 -6.13 -18.76
N ALA A 275 3.80 -5.27 -18.07
CA ALA A 275 5.09 -5.65 -17.51
C ALA A 275 4.93 -6.73 -16.42
N PHE A 276 3.98 -6.55 -15.49
CA PHE A 276 3.68 -7.59 -14.49
C PHE A 276 3.29 -8.93 -15.13
N SER A 277 2.43 -8.92 -16.15
CA SER A 277 2.05 -10.14 -16.88
C SER A 277 3.26 -10.83 -17.48
N ARG A 278 4.18 -10.10 -18.12
CA ARG A 278 5.43 -10.67 -18.65
C ARG A 278 6.30 -11.28 -17.55
N GLY A 279 6.45 -10.59 -16.43
CA GLY A 279 7.22 -11.08 -15.28
C GLY A 279 6.61 -12.34 -14.68
N HIS A 280 5.31 -12.33 -14.45
CA HIS A 280 4.58 -13.48 -13.92
C HIS A 280 4.66 -14.72 -14.84
N LEU A 281 4.51 -14.53 -16.15
CA LEU A 281 4.67 -15.63 -17.13
C LEU A 281 6.10 -16.23 -17.12
N LYS A 282 7.13 -15.40 -16.97
CA LYS A 282 8.51 -15.87 -16.80
C LYS A 282 8.68 -16.66 -15.49
N ALA A 283 8.12 -16.15 -14.39
CA ALA A 283 8.14 -16.83 -13.09
C ALA A 283 7.42 -18.18 -13.16
N ALA A 284 6.26 -18.25 -13.82
CA ALA A 284 5.50 -19.47 -14.04
C ALA A 284 6.28 -20.50 -14.87
N ALA A 285 6.98 -20.08 -15.92
CA ALA A 285 7.82 -20.95 -16.71
C ALA A 285 9.00 -21.53 -15.91
N LEU A 286 9.56 -20.77 -14.97
CA LEU A 286 10.60 -21.24 -14.06
C LEU A 286 10.04 -22.20 -13.01
N HIS A 287 8.89 -21.88 -12.42
CA HIS A 287 8.19 -22.72 -11.45
C HIS A 287 7.86 -24.10 -12.08
N ALA A 288 7.35 -24.13 -13.30
CA ALA A 288 7.04 -25.37 -14.01
C ALA A 288 8.26 -26.30 -14.20
N ARG A 289 9.46 -25.71 -14.32
CA ARG A 289 10.72 -26.47 -14.43
C ARG A 289 11.28 -26.87 -13.05
N ASN A 290 11.06 -26.04 -12.05
CA ASN A 290 11.51 -26.26 -10.69
C ASN A 290 10.49 -25.65 -9.69
N PRO A 291 9.60 -26.48 -9.11
CA PRO A 291 8.56 -26.03 -8.19
C PRO A 291 9.08 -25.39 -6.88
N LYS A 292 10.37 -25.50 -6.59
CA LYS A 292 10.98 -24.79 -5.46
C LYS A 292 11.18 -23.29 -5.73
N LEU A 293 11.20 -22.90 -7.00
CA LEU A 293 11.19 -21.49 -7.40
C LEU A 293 9.75 -20.98 -7.40
N TYR A 294 9.53 -19.80 -6.85
CA TYR A 294 8.22 -19.20 -6.72
C TYR A 294 7.19 -20.12 -6.04
N PRO A 295 7.48 -20.62 -4.81
CA PRO A 295 6.68 -21.65 -4.14
C PRO A 295 5.24 -21.21 -3.82
N ARG A 296 4.91 -19.94 -3.99
CA ARG A 296 3.59 -19.35 -3.80
C ARG A 296 2.99 -18.75 -5.07
N LEU A 297 3.51 -19.13 -6.24
CA LEU A 297 3.01 -18.63 -7.52
C LEU A 297 1.50 -18.82 -7.67
N GLU A 298 0.98 -19.99 -7.26
CA GLU A 298 -0.44 -20.33 -7.33
C GLU A 298 -1.32 -19.51 -6.36
N SER A 299 -0.73 -18.99 -5.26
CA SER A 299 -1.45 -18.16 -4.29
C SER A 299 -1.37 -16.66 -4.64
N GLY A 300 -0.58 -16.28 -5.63
CA GLY A 300 -0.33 -14.91 -6.01
C GLY A 300 -1.56 -14.21 -6.57
N TYR A 301 -1.82 -14.36 -7.84
CA TYR A 301 -2.89 -13.64 -8.50
C TYR A 301 -3.78 -14.58 -9.30
N ARG A 302 -5.00 -14.81 -8.83
CA ARG A 302 -5.98 -15.65 -9.54
C ARG A 302 -6.29 -15.15 -10.95
N ALA A 303 -6.30 -13.85 -11.18
CA ALA A 303 -6.45 -13.28 -12.52
C ALA A 303 -5.37 -13.70 -13.50
N PHE A 304 -4.16 -14.06 -13.00
CA PHE A 304 -3.05 -14.60 -13.76
C PHE A 304 -2.87 -16.11 -13.58
N GLU A 305 -3.50 -16.74 -12.57
CA GLU A 305 -3.44 -18.19 -12.31
C GLU A 305 -3.99 -19.00 -13.46
N SER A 306 -5.08 -18.58 -14.05
CA SER A 306 -5.44 -19.17 -15.32
C SER A 306 -4.47 -18.64 -16.36
N LEU A 307 -3.33 -19.23 -16.55
CA LEU A 307 -2.34 -18.93 -17.59
C LEU A 307 -2.93 -18.87 -19.02
N LYS A 308 -4.25 -18.65 -19.11
CA LYS A 308 -4.98 -18.47 -20.35
C LYS A 308 -4.70 -17.05 -20.85
N PRO A 309 -4.10 -16.90 -22.04
CA PRO A 309 -3.76 -15.58 -22.60
C PRO A 309 -4.90 -14.57 -22.65
N VAL A 310 -6.14 -15.07 -22.72
CA VAL A 310 -7.37 -14.25 -22.73
C VAL A 310 -7.52 -13.47 -21.43
N TYR A 311 -7.25 -14.08 -20.27
CA TYR A 311 -7.39 -13.39 -18.98
C TYR A 311 -6.34 -12.30 -18.82
N HIS A 312 -5.11 -12.57 -19.22
CA HIS A 312 -4.05 -11.57 -19.18
C HIS A 312 -4.43 -10.33 -19.99
N LYS A 313 -4.93 -10.52 -21.23
CA LYS A 313 -5.38 -9.40 -22.08
C LYS A 313 -6.53 -8.61 -21.45
N THR A 314 -7.52 -9.30 -20.89
CA THR A 314 -8.69 -8.68 -20.26
C THR A 314 -8.29 -7.90 -19.01
N THR A 315 -7.41 -8.46 -18.19
CA THR A 315 -6.87 -7.80 -16.99
C THR A 315 -6.07 -6.54 -17.34
N ILE A 316 -5.17 -6.64 -18.32
CA ILE A 316 -4.39 -5.49 -18.80
C ILE A 316 -5.35 -4.41 -19.32
N ARG A 317 -6.36 -4.79 -20.10
CA ARG A 317 -7.35 -3.86 -20.66
C ARG A 317 -8.14 -3.14 -19.55
N LEU A 318 -8.59 -3.86 -18.53
CA LEU A 318 -9.27 -3.28 -17.37
C LEU A 318 -8.35 -2.28 -16.65
N GLY A 319 -7.09 -2.64 -16.41
CA GLY A 319 -6.10 -1.77 -15.79
C GLY A 319 -5.91 -0.46 -16.55
N LEU A 320 -5.85 -0.50 -17.89
CA LEU A 320 -5.74 0.69 -18.74
C LEU A 320 -6.99 1.57 -18.67
N MET A 321 -8.18 0.96 -18.60
CA MET A 321 -9.43 1.71 -18.42
C MET A 321 -9.49 2.38 -17.04
N MET A 322 -9.09 1.69 -15.97
CA MET A 322 -9.01 2.25 -14.61
C MET A 322 -8.00 3.41 -14.55
N GLU A 323 -6.88 3.29 -15.22
CA GLU A 323 -5.89 4.36 -15.37
C GLU A 323 -6.49 5.61 -16.00
N THR A 324 -7.28 5.43 -17.08
CA THR A 324 -7.97 6.53 -17.77
C THR A 324 -8.94 7.23 -16.82
N GLU A 325 -9.67 6.49 -15.98
CA GLU A 325 -10.58 7.04 -14.97
C GLU A 325 -9.82 7.86 -13.91
N ILE A 326 -8.66 7.36 -13.41
CA ILE A 326 -7.81 8.11 -12.46
C ILE A 326 -7.37 9.44 -13.05
N GLN A 327 -6.88 9.43 -14.28
CA GLN A 327 -6.42 10.65 -14.97
C GLN A 327 -7.58 11.65 -15.18
N ALA A 328 -8.74 11.16 -15.61
CA ALA A 328 -9.92 12.00 -15.82
C ALA A 328 -10.38 12.62 -14.48
N MET A 329 -10.42 11.83 -13.42
CA MET A 329 -10.78 12.27 -12.08
C MET A 329 -9.84 13.36 -11.57
N VAL A 330 -8.52 13.18 -11.65
CA VAL A 330 -7.54 14.18 -11.18
C VAL A 330 -7.69 15.47 -11.97
N ARG A 331 -7.87 15.40 -13.31
CA ARG A 331 -8.13 16.59 -14.12
C ARG A 331 -9.40 17.34 -13.69
N ASN A 332 -10.48 16.60 -13.39
CA ASN A 332 -11.75 17.20 -12.98
C ASN A 332 -11.63 17.88 -11.62
N LEU A 333 -11.07 17.19 -10.64
CA LEU A 333 -10.88 17.72 -9.28
C LEU A 333 -9.92 18.93 -9.28
N ASN A 334 -8.89 18.94 -10.10
CA ASN A 334 -8.01 20.11 -10.24
C ASN A 334 -8.74 21.35 -10.76
N ARG A 335 -9.80 21.20 -11.58
CA ARG A 335 -10.63 22.34 -11.99
C ARG A 335 -11.39 22.96 -10.81
N GLU A 336 -11.85 22.12 -9.88
CA GLU A 336 -12.51 22.55 -8.65
C GLU A 336 -11.54 23.20 -7.65
N LEU A 337 -10.26 22.80 -7.69
CA LEU A 337 -9.22 23.29 -6.79
C LEU A 337 -8.58 24.62 -7.20
N LYS A 338 -8.97 25.22 -8.32
CA LYS A 338 -8.38 26.48 -8.82
C LYS A 338 -8.41 27.62 -7.77
N ASN A 339 -9.42 27.64 -6.91
CA ASN A 339 -9.60 28.68 -5.88
C ASN A 339 -8.97 28.29 -4.52
N TYR A 340 -8.24 27.18 -4.44
CA TYR A 340 -7.62 26.67 -3.22
C TYR A 340 -6.11 26.55 -3.39
N PRO A 341 -5.36 27.68 -3.34
CA PRO A 341 -3.92 27.70 -3.63
C PRO A 341 -3.09 26.91 -2.59
N ASN A 342 -3.67 26.60 -1.43
CA ASN A 342 -3.06 25.77 -0.41
C ASN A 342 -3.19 24.25 -0.66
N ILE A 343 -3.88 23.82 -1.73
CA ILE A 343 -4.06 22.43 -2.08
C ILE A 343 -3.45 22.14 -3.44
N ARG A 344 -2.60 21.13 -3.52
CA ARG A 344 -2.09 20.59 -4.78
C ARG A 344 -2.51 19.15 -4.94
N LEU A 345 -3.25 18.85 -6.01
CA LEU A 345 -3.56 17.49 -6.43
C LEU A 345 -2.76 17.17 -7.69
N GLN A 346 -1.89 16.18 -7.62
CA GLN A 346 -1.02 15.77 -8.72
C GLN A 346 -1.33 14.32 -9.11
N TYR A 347 -1.40 14.07 -10.43
CA TYR A 347 -1.27 12.72 -10.98
C TYR A 347 0.19 12.47 -11.37
N SER A 348 0.70 11.26 -11.09
CA SER A 348 2.07 10.87 -11.42
C SER A 348 2.13 9.48 -12.06
N GLU A 349 2.77 9.38 -13.23
CA GLU A 349 3.02 8.11 -13.93
C GLU A 349 4.31 7.42 -13.45
N ALA A 350 4.99 7.96 -12.46
CA ALA A 350 6.33 7.55 -12.11
C ALA A 350 6.43 6.05 -11.79
N LEU A 351 5.51 5.51 -10.99
CA LEU A 351 5.53 4.10 -10.60
C LEU A 351 5.19 3.14 -11.76
N LYS A 352 4.46 3.62 -12.77
CA LYS A 352 4.17 2.84 -13.98
C LYS A 352 5.43 2.57 -14.82
N LYS A 353 6.49 3.36 -14.66
CA LYS A 353 7.75 3.22 -15.38
C LYS A 353 8.61 2.08 -14.85
N VAL A 354 8.32 1.53 -13.67
CA VAL A 354 9.03 0.38 -13.11
C VAL A 354 8.67 -0.86 -13.91
N ASP A 355 9.66 -1.48 -14.58
CA ASP A 355 9.44 -2.65 -15.44
C ASP A 355 9.45 -3.96 -14.64
N PHE A 356 8.32 -4.30 -14.05
CA PHE A 356 8.11 -5.59 -13.37
C PHE A 356 8.12 -6.80 -14.31
N GLY A 357 8.39 -6.63 -15.60
CA GLY A 357 8.74 -7.71 -16.53
C GLY A 357 10.13 -8.29 -16.30
N ARG A 358 10.93 -7.66 -15.44
CA ARG A 358 12.25 -8.11 -14.98
C ARG A 358 12.09 -8.92 -13.70
N LEU A 359 12.60 -10.16 -13.69
CA LEU A 359 12.39 -11.11 -12.59
C LEU A 359 13.03 -10.65 -11.27
N GLU A 360 14.14 -9.92 -11.33
CA GLU A 360 14.79 -9.37 -10.14
C GLU A 360 13.96 -8.33 -9.41
N LEU A 361 12.98 -7.70 -10.07
CA LEU A 361 12.09 -6.71 -9.46
C LEU A 361 10.85 -7.33 -8.82
N ILE A 362 10.57 -8.61 -9.07
CA ILE A 362 9.44 -9.32 -8.48
C ILE A 362 9.90 -10.37 -7.47
N SER A 363 9.07 -10.62 -6.47
CA SER A 363 9.35 -11.59 -5.41
C SER A 363 9.56 -12.99 -5.96
N SER A 364 10.65 -13.63 -5.53
CA SER A 364 10.92 -15.05 -5.81
C SER A 364 9.96 -16.00 -5.06
N VAL A 365 9.07 -15.45 -4.22
CA VAL A 365 8.08 -16.22 -3.46
C VAL A 365 6.83 -16.46 -4.30
N ASP A 366 6.22 -15.38 -4.82
CA ASP A 366 4.93 -15.45 -5.52
C ASP A 366 4.95 -14.97 -6.97
N GLY A 367 6.09 -14.45 -7.42
CA GLY A 367 6.24 -13.97 -8.80
C GLY A 367 5.36 -12.76 -9.15
N TRP A 368 4.91 -12.02 -8.13
CA TRP A 368 4.02 -10.88 -8.30
C TRP A 368 4.45 -9.65 -7.49
N HIS A 369 4.51 -9.74 -6.14
CA HIS A 369 4.85 -8.61 -5.31
C HIS A 369 6.27 -8.10 -5.59
N PRO A 370 6.57 -6.82 -5.34
CA PRO A 370 7.92 -6.31 -5.54
C PRO A 370 8.93 -7.04 -4.64
N SER A 371 10.08 -7.40 -5.18
CA SER A 371 11.26 -7.83 -4.42
C SER A 371 11.89 -6.64 -3.68
N VAL A 372 12.99 -6.84 -2.95
CA VAL A 372 13.80 -5.73 -2.39
C VAL A 372 14.24 -4.80 -3.51
N GLU A 373 14.74 -5.32 -4.63
CA GLU A 373 15.14 -4.51 -5.79
C GLU A 373 13.94 -3.80 -6.44
N GLY A 374 12.77 -4.45 -6.45
CA GLY A 374 11.52 -3.83 -6.88
C GLY A 374 11.10 -2.67 -5.99
N GLN A 375 11.26 -2.80 -4.67
CA GLN A 375 10.96 -1.73 -3.71
C GLN A 375 11.94 -0.56 -3.88
N LYS A 376 13.24 -0.83 -4.12
CA LYS A 376 14.24 0.22 -4.43
C LYS A 376 13.87 0.98 -5.71
N ALA A 377 13.49 0.26 -6.75
CA ALA A 377 13.07 0.86 -8.01
C ALA A 377 11.80 1.71 -7.86
N LEU A 378 10.84 1.26 -7.03
CA LEU A 378 9.64 2.04 -6.69
C LEU A 378 10.00 3.31 -5.92
N ALA A 379 10.89 3.24 -4.94
CA ALA A 379 11.34 4.40 -4.17
C ALA A 379 11.98 5.46 -5.07
N GLU A 380 12.86 5.05 -5.99
CA GLU A 380 13.52 5.93 -6.94
C GLU A 380 12.51 6.61 -7.89
N ALA A 381 11.64 5.79 -8.49
CA ALA A 381 10.62 6.28 -9.41
C ALA A 381 9.63 7.23 -8.70
N ALA A 382 9.13 6.84 -7.52
CA ALA A 382 8.20 7.67 -6.75
C ALA A 382 8.83 9.00 -6.40
N TYR A 383 10.07 9.01 -5.88
CA TYR A 383 10.76 10.23 -5.50
C TYR A 383 10.85 11.20 -6.67
N SER A 384 11.27 10.73 -7.85
CA SER A 384 11.32 11.56 -9.05
C SER A 384 9.94 12.15 -9.42
N GLY A 385 8.88 11.39 -9.19
CA GLY A 385 7.50 11.80 -9.45
C GLY A 385 6.92 12.79 -8.44
N LEU A 386 7.55 12.96 -7.26
CA LEU A 386 7.06 13.85 -6.20
C LEU A 386 7.53 15.30 -6.34
N HIS A 387 8.61 15.57 -7.10
CA HIS A 387 9.24 16.89 -7.15
C HIS A 387 8.28 18.07 -7.28
N PRO A 388 7.29 18.08 -8.20
CA PRO A 388 6.40 19.24 -8.32
C PRO A 388 5.58 19.50 -7.05
N THR A 389 5.21 18.43 -6.30
CA THR A 389 4.45 18.59 -5.05
C THR A 389 5.38 18.95 -3.88
N LEU A 390 6.61 18.42 -3.84
CA LEU A 390 7.61 18.81 -2.85
C LEU A 390 7.99 20.29 -2.99
N ASP A 391 8.13 20.79 -4.22
CA ASP A 391 8.34 22.21 -4.52
C ASP A 391 7.20 23.07 -3.96
N PHE A 392 5.96 22.65 -4.21
CA PHE A 392 4.78 23.33 -3.70
C PHE A 392 4.76 23.38 -2.16
N LEU A 393 5.15 22.30 -1.49
CA LEU A 393 5.19 22.20 -0.04
C LEU A 393 6.37 22.93 0.58
N GLY A 394 7.39 23.28 -0.21
CA GLY A 394 8.63 23.83 0.28
C GLY A 394 9.57 22.79 0.92
N ILE A 395 9.33 21.50 0.66
CA ILE A 395 10.17 20.37 1.05
C ILE A 395 11.11 20.07 -0.11
N ASN A 396 12.03 20.96 -0.40
CA ASN A 396 12.93 20.82 -1.55
C ASN A 396 14.29 20.31 -1.13
N PRO A 397 14.86 19.31 -1.85
CA PRO A 397 16.31 19.17 -1.87
C PRO A 397 16.92 20.49 -2.36
N PRO A 398 18.03 20.94 -1.79
CA PRO A 398 18.75 22.07 -2.36
C PRO A 398 19.00 21.73 -3.84
N ARG A 399 18.46 22.55 -4.74
CA ARG A 399 18.79 22.43 -6.17
C ARG A 399 20.31 22.38 -6.23
N LYS A 400 20.88 21.28 -6.75
CA LYS A 400 22.32 21.26 -7.03
C LYS A 400 22.59 22.56 -7.74
N ALA A 401 23.34 23.44 -7.07
CA ALA A 401 23.79 24.65 -7.71
C ALA A 401 24.37 24.21 -9.06
N SER A 402 23.80 24.66 -10.14
CA SER A 402 24.36 24.39 -11.46
C SER A 402 25.81 24.80 -11.37
N LEU A 403 26.70 23.82 -11.42
CA LEU A 403 28.11 24.10 -11.51
C LEU A 403 28.25 25.10 -12.65
N PRO A 404 28.87 26.26 -12.43
CA PRO A 404 29.12 27.20 -13.51
C PRO A 404 29.91 26.43 -14.57
N ARG A 405 29.36 26.46 -15.81
CA ARG A 405 29.98 25.85 -16.97
C ARG A 405 31.30 26.55 -17.27
#